data_9f110ea801486c0c681f52970e02d11f
#
_entry.id   9f110ea801486c0c681f52970e02d11f
#
_cell.length_a   1.000
_cell.length_b   1.000
_cell.length_c   1.000
_cell.angle_alpha   90.00
_cell.angle_beta   90.00
_cell.angle_gamma   90.00
#
_symmetry.space_group_name_H-M   'P 1'
#
loop_
_entity.id
_entity.type
_entity.pdbx_description
1 polymer ?
#
loop_
_entity_poly.entity_id
_entity_poly.type
_entity_poly.pdbx_seq_one_letter_code
_entity_poly.pdbx_strand_id
1 'polypeptide(L)'
;MPDTTIRPLMARLDTGAALEREGTLLVEASLQPSLRYLWVWEGSQALVVPRKLAVKPGFERACEMMRAGGWPVHVRATGGDVTPQGPGIFNMTHVYTRPAGAKMSLAGEYDLICGPIERALGPGATRGWQPGAFCNGAYNVQFQGKKFAGTAMRLKPSRAEAGRAAVLAHAIMMAPPPRAGVIAALNRFLAAMEE
;
A
#
# COMPACT_ATOMS: atom_id res chain seq x y z
N MET A 1 3.28 -22.76 -17.89
CA MET A 1 2.57 -21.53 -17.47
C MET A 1 3.07 -21.20 -16.08
N PRO A 2 3.43 -19.96 -15.75
CA PRO A 2 3.79 -19.63 -14.38
C PRO A 2 2.58 -19.86 -13.47
N ASP A 3 2.84 -20.51 -12.34
CA ASP A 3 1.82 -20.79 -11.33
C ASP A 3 1.35 -19.46 -10.74
N THR A 4 0.19 -18.98 -11.18
CA THR A 4 -0.39 -17.72 -10.72
C THR A 4 -1.45 -18.05 -9.70
N THR A 5 -1.09 -18.02 -8.41
CA THR A 5 -2.07 -18.18 -7.36
C THR A 5 -2.85 -16.88 -7.18
N ILE A 6 -4.01 -16.78 -7.84
CA ILE A 6 -4.99 -15.74 -7.60
C ILE A 6 -5.86 -16.22 -6.44
N ARG A 7 -5.76 -15.59 -5.29
CA ARG A 7 -6.68 -15.80 -4.17
C ARG A 7 -7.70 -14.66 -4.15
N PRO A 8 -8.91 -14.84 -4.70
CA PRO A 8 -9.90 -13.78 -4.83
C PRO A 8 -10.70 -13.52 -3.54
N LEU A 9 -10.32 -14.08 -2.40
CA LEU A 9 -11.03 -13.84 -1.15
C LEU A 9 -10.54 -12.55 -0.51
N MET A 10 -11.47 -11.63 -0.32
CA MET A 10 -11.29 -10.49 0.57
C MET A 10 -11.18 -11.01 2.01
N ALA A 11 -9.96 -11.07 2.51
CA ALA A 11 -9.69 -11.48 3.89
C ALA A 11 -9.79 -10.25 4.82
N ARG A 12 -10.47 -10.39 5.95
CA ARG A 12 -10.34 -9.45 7.07
C ARG A 12 -9.22 -9.94 7.97
N LEU A 13 -8.24 -9.08 8.20
CA LEU A 13 -7.01 -9.46 8.87
C LEU A 13 -6.61 -8.40 9.91
N ASP A 14 -5.78 -8.79 10.84
CA ASP A 14 -5.00 -7.82 11.60
C ASP A 14 -4.06 -7.06 10.64
N THR A 15 -4.02 -5.73 10.76
CA THR A 15 -3.23 -4.89 9.86
C THR A 15 -1.74 -5.20 9.95
N GLY A 16 -1.21 -5.46 11.15
CA GLY A 16 0.20 -5.84 11.34
C GLY A 16 0.51 -7.15 10.65
N ALA A 17 -0.30 -8.19 10.88
CA ALA A 17 -0.15 -9.50 10.27
C ALA A 17 -0.23 -9.44 8.73
N ALA A 18 -1.12 -8.60 8.17
CA ALA A 18 -1.23 -8.39 6.73
C ALA A 18 0.05 -7.78 6.14
N LEU A 19 0.62 -6.77 6.79
CA LEU A 19 1.88 -6.13 6.36
C LEU A 19 3.08 -7.07 6.49
N GLU A 20 3.14 -7.92 7.52
CA GLU A 20 4.15 -8.97 7.66
C GLU A 20 4.04 -9.99 6.52
N ARG A 21 2.81 -10.39 6.17
CA ARG A 21 2.58 -11.29 5.03
C ARG A 21 3.03 -10.67 3.71
N GLU A 22 2.80 -9.39 3.46
CA GLU A 22 3.35 -8.67 2.30
C GLU A 22 4.88 -8.76 2.24
N GLY A 23 5.53 -8.53 3.37
CA GLY A 23 6.99 -8.68 3.49
C GLY A 23 7.48 -10.09 3.18
N THR A 24 6.79 -11.11 3.68
CA THR A 24 7.08 -12.53 3.42
C THR A 24 6.92 -12.86 1.94
N LEU A 25 5.82 -12.47 1.31
CA LEU A 25 5.56 -12.68 -0.12
C LEU A 25 6.65 -12.05 -1.01
N LEU A 26 7.12 -10.85 -0.64
CA LEU A 26 8.21 -10.20 -1.38
C LEU A 26 9.53 -11.00 -1.27
N VAL A 27 9.81 -11.59 -0.10
CA VAL A 27 10.97 -12.47 0.09
C VAL A 27 10.80 -13.76 -0.70
N GLU A 28 9.65 -14.41 -0.62
CA GLU A 28 9.32 -15.62 -1.36
C GLU A 28 9.51 -15.41 -2.88
N ALA A 29 8.95 -14.33 -3.43
CA ALA A 29 9.12 -14.00 -4.84
C ALA A 29 10.59 -13.71 -5.21
N SER A 30 11.41 -13.17 -4.30
CA SER A 30 12.84 -12.99 -4.55
C SER A 30 13.64 -14.29 -4.61
N LEU A 31 13.13 -15.35 -4.00
CA LEU A 31 13.72 -16.70 -3.98
C LEU A 31 13.14 -17.60 -5.08
N GLN A 32 11.90 -17.36 -5.50
CA GLN A 32 11.18 -18.15 -6.51
C GLN A 32 10.60 -17.22 -7.58
N PRO A 33 11.37 -16.87 -8.61
CA PRO A 33 10.98 -15.85 -9.61
C PRO A 33 9.73 -16.18 -10.43
N SER A 34 9.25 -17.41 -10.45
CA SER A 34 7.99 -17.80 -11.09
C SER A 34 6.74 -17.47 -10.28
N LEU A 35 6.88 -17.19 -8.99
CA LEU A 35 5.74 -16.91 -8.12
C LEU A 35 5.13 -15.54 -8.43
N ARG A 36 3.80 -15.53 -8.44
CA ARG A 36 2.98 -14.33 -8.54
C ARG A 36 1.84 -14.41 -7.55
N TYR A 37 1.62 -13.32 -6.82
CA TYR A 37 0.54 -13.21 -5.84
C TYR A 37 -0.29 -11.98 -6.14
N LEU A 38 -1.61 -12.16 -6.20
CA LEU A 38 -2.59 -11.08 -6.15
C LEU A 38 -3.50 -11.33 -4.95
N TRP A 39 -3.62 -10.35 -4.09
CA TRP A 39 -4.31 -10.50 -2.82
C TRP A 39 -5.08 -9.22 -2.48
N VAL A 40 -6.34 -9.36 -2.09
CA VAL A 40 -7.19 -8.26 -1.63
C VAL A 40 -7.53 -8.49 -0.16
N TRP A 41 -7.38 -7.46 0.67
CA TRP A 41 -7.61 -7.56 2.10
C TRP A 41 -8.12 -6.26 2.72
N GLU A 42 -8.85 -6.38 3.82
CA GLU A 42 -9.32 -5.31 4.69
C GLU A 42 -8.61 -5.45 6.04
N GLY A 43 -7.95 -4.39 6.52
CA GLY A 43 -7.23 -4.39 7.78
C GLY A 43 -8.10 -4.08 8.99
N SER A 44 -7.61 -4.45 10.20
CA SER A 44 -8.11 -3.88 11.45
C SER A 44 -7.80 -2.38 11.52
N GLN A 45 -8.54 -1.65 12.38
CA GLN A 45 -8.32 -0.22 12.58
C GLN A 45 -6.87 0.06 13.02
N ALA A 46 -6.15 0.88 12.22
CA ALA A 46 -4.75 1.22 12.46
C ALA A 46 -4.33 2.44 11.63
N LEU A 47 -3.15 2.99 11.92
CA LEU A 47 -2.40 3.82 10.99
C LEU A 47 -1.20 3.03 10.44
N VAL A 48 -0.90 3.23 9.17
CA VAL A 48 0.26 2.62 8.50
C VAL A 48 1.18 3.70 7.97
N VAL A 49 2.45 3.65 8.35
CA VAL A 49 3.46 4.65 8.03
C VAL A 49 4.62 4.05 7.25
N PRO A 50 5.28 4.80 6.37
CA PRO A 50 6.52 4.36 5.74
C PRO A 50 7.69 4.44 6.72
N ARG A 51 8.74 3.65 6.49
CA ARG A 51 9.96 3.64 7.34
C ARG A 51 10.59 5.01 7.55
N LYS A 52 10.49 5.92 6.57
CA LYS A 52 11.03 7.28 6.70
C LYS A 52 10.42 8.08 7.87
N LEU A 53 9.18 7.78 8.26
CA LEU A 53 8.55 8.41 9.42
C LEU A 53 8.96 7.72 10.73
N ALA A 54 9.19 6.43 10.72
CA ALA A 54 9.56 5.66 11.90
C ALA A 54 10.94 6.02 12.49
N VAL A 55 11.79 6.71 11.74
CA VAL A 55 13.11 7.16 12.20
C VAL A 55 13.13 8.62 12.63
N LYS A 56 11.99 9.32 12.55
CA LYS A 56 11.91 10.73 12.97
C LYS A 56 11.79 10.87 14.49
N PRO A 57 12.30 11.97 15.07
CA PRO A 57 12.00 12.34 16.44
C PRO A 57 10.47 12.36 16.68
N GLY A 58 10.04 12.05 17.90
CA GLY A 58 8.62 12.03 18.28
C GLY A 58 7.83 10.80 17.84
N PHE A 59 8.39 9.91 16.99
CA PHE A 59 7.65 8.77 16.45
C PHE A 59 7.14 7.80 17.53
N GLU A 60 8.00 7.40 18.46
CA GLU A 60 7.63 6.47 19.53
C GLU A 60 6.51 7.05 20.41
N ARG A 61 6.64 8.30 20.82
CA ARG A 61 5.63 9.01 21.59
C ARG A 61 4.30 9.11 20.84
N ALA A 62 4.33 9.46 19.54
CA ALA A 62 3.14 9.50 18.71
C ALA A 62 2.49 8.11 18.60
N CYS A 63 3.26 7.03 18.48
CA CYS A 63 2.75 5.67 18.46
C CYS A 63 2.07 5.27 19.78
N GLU A 64 2.63 5.63 20.93
CA GLU A 64 2.04 5.37 22.24
C GLU A 64 0.71 6.09 22.41
N MET A 65 0.67 7.39 22.08
CA MET A 65 -0.55 8.20 22.13
C MET A 65 -1.64 7.63 21.20
N MET A 66 -1.28 7.24 19.99
CA MET A 66 -2.24 6.68 19.03
C MET A 66 -2.76 5.32 19.48
N ARG A 67 -1.89 4.46 20.04
CA ARG A 67 -2.29 3.16 20.60
C ARG A 67 -3.29 3.33 21.76
N ALA A 68 -3.04 4.25 22.69
CA ALA A 68 -3.97 4.57 23.76
C ALA A 68 -5.33 5.05 23.25
N GLY A 69 -5.35 5.71 22.09
CA GLY A 69 -6.57 6.15 21.40
C GLY A 69 -7.23 5.09 20.50
N GLY A 70 -6.78 3.82 20.54
CA GLY A 70 -7.34 2.73 19.73
C GLY A 70 -6.89 2.72 18.27
N TRP A 71 -5.79 3.43 17.93
CA TRP A 71 -5.20 3.52 16.60
C TRP A 71 -3.75 3.02 16.61
N PRO A 72 -3.49 1.71 16.70
CA PRO A 72 -2.11 1.22 16.62
C PRO A 72 -1.43 1.68 15.32
N VAL A 73 -0.12 1.90 15.38
CA VAL A 73 0.68 2.36 14.24
C VAL A 73 1.58 1.22 13.78
N HIS A 74 1.52 0.89 12.50
CA HIS A 74 2.36 -0.13 11.87
C HIS A 74 3.27 0.48 10.80
N VAL A 75 4.47 -0.08 10.65
CA VAL A 75 5.45 0.39 9.65
C VAL A 75 5.43 -0.51 8.43
N ARG A 76 5.20 0.07 7.25
CA ARG A 76 5.27 -0.66 5.98
C ARG A 76 6.62 -0.53 5.28
N ALA A 77 6.89 -1.50 4.41
CA ALA A 77 8.12 -1.53 3.62
C ALA A 77 8.13 -0.56 2.42
N THR A 78 6.97 -0.15 1.93
CA THR A 78 6.79 0.74 0.77
C THR A 78 6.86 2.22 1.17
N GLY A 79 6.99 3.09 0.17
CA GLY A 79 7.05 4.54 0.36
C GLY A 79 5.69 5.20 0.58
N GLY A 80 5.66 6.51 0.39
CA GLY A 80 4.46 7.35 0.57
C GLY A 80 4.45 8.11 1.89
N ASP A 81 3.26 8.28 2.46
CA ASP A 81 3.02 8.96 3.73
C ASP A 81 2.08 8.14 4.63
N VAL A 82 1.64 8.68 5.78
CA VAL A 82 0.71 7.99 6.66
C VAL A 82 -0.60 7.68 5.95
N THR A 83 -1.12 6.47 6.16
CA THR A 83 -2.40 6.01 5.61
C THR A 83 -3.22 5.32 6.69
N PRO A 84 -4.55 5.48 6.71
CA PRO A 84 -5.42 4.78 7.64
C PRO A 84 -5.69 3.36 7.16
N GLN A 85 -6.07 2.50 8.10
CA GLN A 85 -6.64 1.17 7.88
C GLN A 85 -7.89 1.00 8.72
N GLY A 86 -8.76 0.11 8.30
CA GLY A 86 -9.99 -0.21 9.03
C GLY A 86 -11.16 -0.56 8.09
N PRO A 87 -12.35 -0.79 8.65
CA PRO A 87 -13.52 -1.14 7.88
C PRO A 87 -13.85 -0.15 6.76
N GLY A 88 -14.03 -0.66 5.53
CA GLY A 88 -14.28 0.12 4.33
C GLY A 88 -13.00 0.60 3.63
N ILE A 89 -11.82 0.21 4.12
CA ILE A 89 -10.54 0.48 3.50
C ILE A 89 -9.94 -0.84 3.00
N PHE A 90 -9.84 -0.97 1.69
CA PHE A 90 -9.39 -2.19 1.02
C PHE A 90 -7.98 -2.00 0.49
N ASN A 91 -7.19 -3.04 0.60
CA ASN A 91 -5.85 -3.09 0.03
C ASN A 91 -5.82 -4.15 -1.07
N MET A 92 -5.18 -3.84 -2.17
CA MET A 92 -4.83 -4.78 -3.22
C MET A 92 -3.31 -4.88 -3.27
N THR A 93 -2.80 -6.09 -3.06
CA THR A 93 -1.36 -6.38 -3.06
C THR A 93 -1.03 -7.28 -4.24
N HIS A 94 -0.09 -6.85 -5.08
CA HIS A 94 0.44 -7.63 -6.19
C HIS A 94 1.94 -7.82 -5.99
N VAL A 95 2.37 -9.09 -5.89
CA VAL A 95 3.79 -9.46 -5.80
C VAL A 95 4.17 -10.30 -7.01
N TYR A 96 5.25 -9.94 -7.68
CA TYR A 96 5.74 -10.60 -8.88
C TYR A 96 7.24 -10.36 -9.06
N THR A 97 7.84 -11.00 -10.06
CA THR A 97 9.22 -10.71 -10.46
C THR A 97 9.28 -10.18 -11.88
N ARG A 98 10.28 -9.39 -12.14
CA ARG A 98 10.62 -8.84 -13.45
C ARG A 98 12.14 -8.87 -13.71
N PRO A 99 12.63 -8.78 -14.96
CA PRO A 99 14.02 -8.52 -15.22
C PRO A 99 14.48 -7.21 -14.56
N ALA A 100 15.58 -7.26 -13.81
CA ALA A 100 16.23 -6.04 -13.30
C ALA A 100 16.93 -5.35 -14.48
N GLY A 101 16.89 -4.01 -14.52
CA GLY A 101 17.50 -3.26 -15.63
C GLY A 101 16.69 -3.27 -16.94
N ALA A 102 15.61 -4.03 -17.05
CA ALA A 102 14.67 -3.83 -18.14
C ALA A 102 14.19 -2.37 -18.13
N LYS A 103 14.22 -1.72 -19.31
CA LYS A 103 13.71 -0.35 -19.52
C LYS A 103 12.18 -0.32 -19.38
N MET A 104 11.65 -0.80 -18.25
CA MET A 104 10.28 -0.52 -17.90
C MET A 104 10.24 0.86 -17.28
N SER A 105 9.45 1.73 -17.87
CA SER A 105 9.20 3.04 -17.25
C SER A 105 8.49 2.83 -15.90
N LEU A 106 8.73 3.69 -14.95
CA LEU A 106 8.02 3.66 -13.66
C LEU A 106 6.49 3.65 -13.88
N ALA A 107 6.00 4.36 -14.90
CA ALA A 107 4.60 4.35 -15.30
C ALA A 107 4.10 2.94 -15.67
N GLY A 108 4.88 2.19 -16.46
CA GLY A 108 4.52 0.82 -16.85
C GLY A 108 4.42 -0.14 -15.65
N GLU A 109 5.26 0.04 -14.62
CA GLU A 109 5.13 -0.73 -13.37
C GLU A 109 3.84 -0.38 -12.63
N TYR A 110 3.48 0.91 -12.58
CA TYR A 110 2.23 1.33 -11.96
C TYR A 110 1.01 0.91 -12.78
N ASP A 111 1.11 0.67 -14.09
CA ASP A 111 0.00 0.15 -14.91
C ASP A 111 -0.49 -1.21 -14.42
N LEU A 112 0.39 -2.03 -13.86
CA LEU A 112 0.04 -3.34 -13.35
C LEU A 112 -0.87 -3.29 -12.11
N ILE A 113 -0.80 -2.23 -11.32
CA ILE A 113 -1.63 -2.06 -10.11
C ILE A 113 -2.78 -1.07 -10.35
N CYS A 114 -2.56 0.02 -11.09
CA CYS A 114 -3.58 1.03 -11.35
C CYS A 114 -4.57 0.58 -12.43
N GLY A 115 -4.09 -0.05 -13.51
CA GLY A 115 -4.92 -0.42 -14.65
C GLY A 115 -6.13 -1.30 -14.33
N PRO A 116 -6.02 -2.34 -13.50
CA PRO A 116 -7.19 -3.10 -13.05
C PRO A 116 -8.22 -2.24 -12.31
N ILE A 117 -7.77 -1.33 -11.45
CA ILE A 117 -8.64 -0.43 -10.69
C ILE A 117 -9.36 0.54 -11.65
N GLU A 118 -8.62 1.15 -12.58
CA GLU A 118 -9.17 2.07 -13.57
C GLU A 118 -10.21 1.40 -14.45
N ARG A 119 -9.93 0.18 -14.92
CA ARG A 119 -10.91 -0.59 -15.72
C ARG A 119 -12.18 -0.92 -14.94
N ALA A 120 -12.06 -1.22 -13.66
CA ALA A 120 -13.21 -1.50 -12.80
C ALA A 120 -14.06 -0.25 -12.53
N LEU A 121 -13.43 0.92 -12.45
CA LEU A 121 -14.11 2.20 -12.24
C LEU A 121 -14.73 2.77 -13.54
N GLY A 122 -14.17 2.41 -14.69
CA GLY A 122 -14.66 2.87 -16.01
C GLY A 122 -14.16 4.26 -16.43
N PRO A 123 -14.84 4.89 -17.40
CA PRO A 123 -14.32 6.07 -18.13
C PRO A 123 -14.04 7.32 -17.31
N GLY A 124 -14.49 7.39 -16.07
CA GLY A 124 -14.22 8.54 -15.17
C GLY A 124 -12.93 8.40 -14.35
N ALA A 125 -12.18 7.29 -14.51
CA ALA A 125 -10.94 7.06 -13.78
C ALA A 125 -9.77 7.77 -14.44
N THR A 126 -8.93 8.42 -13.63
CA THR A 126 -7.69 9.10 -14.05
C THR A 126 -6.59 8.87 -13.02
N ARG A 127 -5.35 9.22 -13.37
CA ARG A 127 -4.21 9.22 -12.43
C ARG A 127 -3.69 10.62 -12.15
N GLY A 128 -3.21 10.84 -10.96
CA GLY A 128 -2.52 12.07 -10.64
C GLY A 128 -2.60 12.52 -9.19
N TRP A 129 -2.12 13.72 -8.99
CA TRP A 129 -2.16 14.44 -7.74
C TRP A 129 -3.57 14.95 -7.46
N GLN A 130 -4.03 14.78 -6.22
CA GLN A 130 -5.31 15.29 -5.78
C GLN A 130 -5.08 16.31 -4.64
N PRO A 131 -5.33 17.60 -4.86
CA PRO A 131 -5.20 18.60 -3.81
C PRO A 131 -5.99 18.23 -2.55
N GLY A 132 -5.38 18.41 -1.38
CA GLY A 132 -6.01 18.11 -0.09
C GLY A 132 -6.11 16.62 0.28
N ALA A 133 -5.71 15.69 -0.60
CA ALA A 133 -5.70 14.27 -0.27
C ALA A 133 -4.45 13.90 0.55
N PHE A 134 -4.63 13.08 1.60
CA PHE A 134 -3.49 12.49 2.32
C PHE A 134 -2.69 11.55 1.40
N CYS A 135 -1.41 11.35 1.69
CA CYS A 135 -0.50 10.48 0.94
C CYS A 135 -0.62 10.71 -0.58
N ASN A 136 -0.42 11.95 -1.00
CA ASN A 136 -0.62 12.35 -2.39
C ASN A 136 0.54 11.88 -3.29
N GLY A 137 0.24 11.51 -4.54
CA GLY A 137 1.25 10.98 -5.46
C GLY A 137 0.76 10.92 -6.91
N ALA A 138 1.71 10.93 -7.85
CA ALA A 138 1.45 10.97 -9.29
C ALA A 138 0.70 9.74 -9.83
N TYR A 139 0.77 8.63 -9.12
CA TYR A 139 0.12 7.35 -9.49
C TYR A 139 -1.08 7.01 -8.61
N ASN A 140 -1.65 7.98 -7.91
CA ASN A 140 -2.95 7.79 -7.27
C ASN A 140 -4.04 7.66 -8.34
N VAL A 141 -4.98 6.74 -8.14
CA VAL A 141 -6.16 6.64 -8.99
C VAL A 141 -7.23 7.56 -8.44
N GLN A 142 -7.79 8.36 -9.33
CA GLN A 142 -8.89 9.29 -9.07
C GLN A 142 -10.15 8.80 -9.77
N PHE A 143 -11.29 9.07 -9.19
CA PHE A 143 -12.59 8.83 -9.79
C PHE A 143 -13.54 10.00 -9.47
N GLN A 144 -14.16 10.56 -10.48
CA GLN A 144 -15.05 11.73 -10.35
C GLN A 144 -14.42 12.90 -9.55
N GLY A 145 -13.16 13.22 -9.84
CA GLY A 145 -12.44 14.31 -9.20
C GLY A 145 -12.04 14.07 -7.73
N LYS A 146 -12.13 12.84 -7.25
CA LYS A 146 -11.72 12.45 -5.89
C LYS A 146 -10.69 11.33 -5.93
N LYS A 147 -9.77 11.34 -4.96
CA LYS A 147 -8.85 10.22 -4.79
C LYS A 147 -9.63 8.96 -4.38
N PHE A 148 -9.55 7.93 -5.23
CA PHE A 148 -10.12 6.61 -4.97
C PHE A 148 -9.08 5.65 -4.41
N ALA A 149 -7.87 5.62 -5.00
CA ALA A 149 -6.79 4.76 -4.53
C ALA A 149 -5.46 5.50 -4.40
N GLY A 150 -4.72 5.19 -3.34
CA GLY A 150 -3.31 5.52 -3.19
C GLY A 150 -2.46 4.31 -3.53
N THR A 151 -1.35 4.49 -4.24
CA THR A 151 -0.49 3.39 -4.66
C THR A 151 0.93 3.57 -4.20
N ALA A 152 1.63 2.48 -3.95
CA ALA A 152 3.04 2.46 -3.64
C ALA A 152 3.66 1.13 -4.08
N MET A 153 4.99 1.12 -4.30
CA MET A 153 5.71 -0.10 -4.60
C MET A 153 7.09 -0.15 -3.95
N ARG A 154 7.62 -1.36 -3.90
CA ARG A 154 8.98 -1.65 -3.47
C ARG A 154 9.59 -2.72 -4.35
N LEU A 155 10.84 -2.51 -4.74
CA LEU A 155 11.63 -3.48 -5.47
C LEU A 155 12.67 -4.10 -4.53
N LYS A 156 12.95 -5.38 -4.74
CA LYS A 156 14.00 -6.14 -4.06
C LYS A 156 14.74 -6.98 -5.10
N PRO A 157 16.07 -6.90 -5.19
CA PRO A 157 16.82 -7.80 -6.05
C PRO A 157 16.47 -9.26 -5.79
N SER A 158 16.33 -10.07 -6.84
CA SER A 158 16.15 -11.51 -6.69
C SER A 158 17.40 -12.12 -6.07
N ARG A 159 17.19 -13.09 -5.19
CA ARG A 159 18.26 -13.90 -4.61
C ARG A 159 18.51 -15.18 -5.39
N ALA A 160 17.52 -15.63 -6.16
CA ALA A 160 17.58 -16.87 -6.93
C ALA A 160 18.12 -16.67 -8.34
N GLU A 161 17.93 -15.49 -8.92
CA GLU A 161 18.27 -15.23 -10.33
C GLU A 161 18.85 -13.84 -10.50
N ALA A 162 20.13 -13.78 -10.89
CA ALA A 162 20.80 -12.52 -11.18
C ALA A 162 20.09 -11.77 -12.33
N GLY A 163 20.05 -10.45 -12.26
CA GLY A 163 19.39 -9.64 -13.28
C GLY A 163 17.85 -9.61 -13.16
N ARG A 164 17.27 -10.12 -12.06
CA ARG A 164 15.83 -10.00 -11.76
C ARG A 164 15.57 -9.27 -10.45
N ALA A 165 14.36 -8.73 -10.31
CA ALA A 165 13.89 -8.12 -9.08
C ALA A 165 12.48 -8.60 -8.75
N ALA A 166 12.22 -8.86 -7.47
CA ALA A 166 10.88 -9.00 -6.96
C ALA A 166 10.27 -7.61 -6.70
N VAL A 167 9.01 -7.46 -7.04
CA VAL A 167 8.23 -6.24 -6.89
C VAL A 167 7.06 -6.52 -5.96
N LEU A 168 6.89 -5.69 -4.96
CA LEU A 168 5.67 -5.55 -4.17
C LEU A 168 5.01 -4.25 -4.60
N ALA A 169 3.88 -4.33 -5.27
CA ALA A 169 3.01 -3.19 -5.58
C ALA A 169 1.72 -3.32 -4.79
N HIS A 170 1.28 -2.24 -4.19
CA HIS A 170 0.00 -2.23 -3.50
C HIS A 170 -0.80 -0.96 -3.75
N ALA A 171 -2.11 -1.09 -3.66
CA ALA A 171 -3.06 0.01 -3.66
C ALA A 171 -3.93 -0.05 -2.41
N ILE A 172 -4.15 1.11 -1.80
CA ILE A 172 -5.15 1.32 -0.75
C ILE A 172 -6.34 2.05 -1.35
N MET A 173 -7.52 1.47 -1.25
CA MET A 173 -8.77 1.97 -1.80
C MET A 173 -9.75 2.28 -0.69
N MET A 174 -10.40 3.41 -0.77
CA MET A 174 -11.48 3.78 0.15
C MET A 174 -12.80 3.81 -0.61
N ALA A 175 -13.65 2.84 -0.31
CA ALA A 175 -15.03 2.82 -0.75
C ALA A 175 -15.91 3.05 0.50
N PRO A 176 -16.87 3.70 0.37
CA PRO A 176 -17.50 4.96 0.66
C PRO A 176 -16.66 5.92 1.55
N PRO A 177 -17.12 7.12 1.86
CA PRO A 177 -16.31 8.06 2.64
C PRO A 177 -15.80 7.42 3.93
N PRO A 178 -14.55 7.70 4.33
CA PRO A 178 -13.95 7.09 5.51
C PRO A 178 -14.83 7.35 6.74
N ARG A 179 -14.89 6.35 7.63
CA ARG A 179 -15.65 6.47 8.89
C ARG A 179 -15.23 7.70 9.68
N ALA A 180 -16.18 8.27 10.43
CA ALA A 180 -15.88 9.34 11.36
C ALA A 180 -14.68 8.96 12.26
N GLY A 181 -13.73 9.90 12.41
CA GLY A 181 -12.53 9.67 13.21
C GLY A 181 -11.28 9.30 12.43
N VAL A 182 -11.37 8.77 11.20
CA VAL A 182 -10.19 8.42 10.38
C VAL A 182 -9.30 9.64 10.12
N ILE A 183 -9.88 10.73 9.65
CA ILE A 183 -9.13 11.97 9.36
C ILE A 183 -8.61 12.60 10.66
N ALA A 184 -9.41 12.59 11.73
CA ALA A 184 -8.97 13.06 13.04
C ALA A 184 -7.79 12.26 13.58
N ALA A 185 -7.76 10.94 13.38
CA ALA A 185 -6.63 10.09 13.76
C ALA A 185 -5.36 10.41 12.97
N LEU A 186 -5.46 10.61 11.65
CA LEU A 186 -4.34 11.05 10.83
C LEU A 186 -3.77 12.38 11.30
N ASN A 187 -4.63 13.38 11.52
CA ASN A 187 -4.21 14.71 11.97
C ASN A 187 -3.57 14.67 13.37
N ARG A 188 -4.13 13.88 14.30
CA ARG A 188 -3.53 13.69 15.64
C ARG A 188 -2.16 13.07 15.58
N PHE A 189 -1.98 12.04 14.75
CA PHE A 189 -0.66 11.43 14.57
C PHE A 189 0.35 12.43 14.02
N LEU A 190 -0.01 13.19 12.98
CA LEU A 190 0.88 14.18 12.38
C LEU A 190 1.24 15.29 13.37
N ALA A 191 0.27 15.82 14.13
CA ALA A 191 0.52 16.81 15.17
C ALA A 191 1.48 16.28 16.26
N ALA A 192 1.27 15.04 16.72
CA ALA A 192 2.14 14.42 17.73
C ALA A 192 3.57 14.15 17.21
N MET A 193 3.77 14.08 15.90
CA MET A 193 5.10 13.95 15.29
C MET A 193 5.88 15.27 15.24
N GLU A 194 5.18 16.43 15.33
CA GLU A 194 5.78 17.77 15.28
C GLU A 194 6.17 18.32 16.67
N GLU A 195 5.60 17.79 17.74
CA GLU A 195 5.92 18.12 19.15
C GLU A 195 7.19 17.38 19.64
#